data_088c8cd76cad9b413bb41154960dd8ba
#
_entry.id   088c8cd76cad9b413bb41154960dd8ba
#
_cell.length_a   1.000
_cell.length_b   1.000
_cell.length_c   1.000
_cell.angle_alpha   90.00
_cell.angle_beta   90.00
_cell.angle_gamma   90.00
#
_symmetry.space_group_name_H-M   'P 1'
#
loop_
_entity.id
_entity.type
_entity.pdbx_description
1 polymer ?
#
loop_
_entity_poly.entity_id
_entity_poly.type
_entity_poly.pdbx_seq_one_letter_code
_entity_poly.pdbx_strand_id
1 'polypeptide(L)'
;MRCGLIGERLGHSYSKTLHGLLGEYEYSLWPMPQSELDGFMRARAFDGLNVTIPYKQAVMPYLDEIGETARRIGCVNTVVRRKDGTLFGDNTDACGFAGMARRAGIGFRGEKTLVLGSGGTSLTACDVVREAGGVPVVISRAGENRYENLERHADAAYLVNTTPVGMYPNTDASAVDLTRLPGLRGVLDVIYNPLRTRLLQQAQALGIPCAGGLSMLTYQAARACELFTGASVPSGRVRRAERELRRAVMNVVLIGMPGCGKTTVGRLLAERLGLPHVDIDDEIEREAGRSIPEIFAAEGETGFRAREAAQIARYAREGGRILSTGGGAVKSAANREMLRLNGFVAHLTRGTERLSTAGRPLSTGTEALRQMWAERAPLYAACADITVRNETTPRECARAIEEAYDEALCD
;
A
#
# COMPACT_ATOMS: atom_id res chain seq x y z
N MET A 1 -19.71 20.05 -12.93
CA MET A 1 -19.30 18.90 -13.76
C MET A 1 -19.61 17.62 -13.01
N ARG A 2 -20.22 16.66 -13.67
CA ARG A 2 -20.56 15.35 -13.13
C ARG A 2 -19.53 14.32 -13.60
N CYS A 3 -18.62 13.94 -12.73
CA CYS A 3 -17.56 12.97 -13.03
C CYS A 3 -17.69 11.74 -12.15
N GLY A 4 -17.05 10.64 -12.53
CA GLY A 4 -17.09 9.44 -11.71
C GLY A 4 -16.27 8.27 -12.26
N LEU A 5 -16.35 7.14 -11.54
CA LEU A 5 -15.69 5.89 -11.88
C LEU A 5 -16.74 4.81 -12.14
N ILE A 6 -16.62 4.11 -13.28
CA ILE A 6 -17.36 2.89 -13.54
C ILE A 6 -16.49 1.65 -13.40
N GLY A 7 -17.09 0.57 -12.91
CA GLY A 7 -16.49 -0.74 -12.74
C GLY A 7 -17.52 -1.71 -12.16
N GLU A 8 -17.21 -2.98 -12.15
CA GLU A 8 -18.14 -3.97 -11.60
C GLU A 8 -18.20 -3.92 -10.06
N ARG A 9 -17.04 -3.72 -9.39
CA ARG A 9 -16.90 -3.66 -7.93
C ARG A 9 -15.99 -2.51 -7.55
N LEU A 10 -16.51 -1.54 -6.80
CA LEU A 10 -15.79 -0.29 -6.47
C LEU A 10 -15.62 -0.04 -4.97
N GLY A 11 -15.95 -1.01 -4.11
CA GLY A 11 -16.04 -0.84 -2.65
C GLY A 11 -14.76 -0.38 -1.92
N HIS A 12 -13.60 -0.46 -2.55
CA HIS A 12 -12.31 -0.07 -1.95
C HIS A 12 -11.55 0.97 -2.79
N SER A 13 -12.28 1.73 -3.64
CA SER A 13 -11.65 2.71 -4.51
C SER A 13 -11.35 4.03 -3.79
N TYR A 14 -10.10 4.47 -3.83
CA TYR A 14 -9.68 5.79 -3.35
C TYR A 14 -9.90 6.92 -4.37
N SER A 15 -10.45 6.62 -5.55
CA SER A 15 -10.63 7.60 -6.63
C SER A 15 -11.49 8.79 -6.18
N LYS A 16 -12.59 8.55 -5.44
CA LYS A 16 -13.45 9.63 -4.94
C LYS A 16 -12.68 10.61 -4.04
N THR A 17 -11.88 10.09 -3.11
CA THR A 17 -11.04 10.91 -2.22
C THR A 17 -10.01 11.69 -3.02
N LEU A 18 -9.29 11.03 -3.94
CA LEU A 18 -8.28 11.69 -4.77
C LEU A 18 -8.87 12.79 -5.64
N HIS A 19 -9.96 12.52 -6.36
CA HIS A 19 -10.58 13.54 -7.21
C HIS A 19 -11.11 14.72 -6.42
N GLY A 20 -11.61 14.50 -5.17
CA GLY A 20 -11.99 15.59 -4.26
C GLY A 20 -10.81 16.45 -3.79
N LEU A 21 -9.57 15.92 -3.76
CA LEU A 21 -8.36 16.66 -3.43
C LEU A 21 -7.74 17.36 -4.67
N LEU A 22 -7.95 16.80 -5.86
CA LEU A 22 -7.31 17.27 -7.11
C LEU A 22 -8.13 18.29 -7.86
N GLY A 23 -9.48 18.23 -7.80
CA GLY A 23 -10.36 19.10 -8.58
C GLY A 23 -11.61 19.51 -7.82
N GLU A 24 -12.29 20.55 -8.34
CA GLU A 24 -13.52 21.11 -7.80
C GLU A 24 -14.72 20.68 -8.64
N TYR A 25 -15.05 19.39 -8.62
CA TYR A 25 -16.20 18.82 -9.32
C TYR A 25 -16.79 17.64 -8.53
N GLU A 26 -18.04 17.33 -8.79
CA GLU A 26 -18.68 16.16 -8.22
C GLU A 26 -18.06 14.88 -8.78
N TYR A 27 -17.64 13.95 -7.91
CA TYR A 27 -17.09 12.67 -8.31
C TYR A 27 -17.80 11.53 -7.57
N SER A 28 -18.41 10.64 -8.35
CA SER A 28 -19.22 9.53 -7.86
C SER A 28 -18.65 8.17 -8.27
N LEU A 29 -18.98 7.16 -7.51
CA LEU A 29 -18.70 5.77 -7.87
C LEU A 29 -19.98 5.16 -8.44
N TRP A 30 -19.89 4.60 -9.65
CA TRP A 30 -21.01 3.97 -10.36
C TRP A 30 -20.70 2.48 -10.58
N PRO A 31 -20.85 1.64 -9.54
CA PRO A 31 -20.73 0.19 -9.73
C PRO A 31 -21.89 -0.29 -10.59
N MET A 32 -21.60 -1.07 -11.61
CA MET A 32 -22.63 -1.58 -12.51
C MET A 32 -22.26 -2.94 -13.11
N PRO A 33 -23.21 -3.82 -13.37
CA PRO A 33 -23.00 -5.05 -14.14
C PRO A 33 -22.81 -4.73 -15.62
N GLN A 34 -22.20 -5.63 -16.36
CA GLN A 34 -21.94 -5.44 -17.79
C GLN A 34 -23.19 -5.19 -18.62
N SER A 35 -24.34 -5.71 -18.21
CA SER A 35 -25.63 -5.52 -18.89
C SER A 35 -26.11 -4.06 -18.90
N GLU A 36 -25.65 -3.23 -17.98
CA GLU A 36 -26.03 -1.81 -17.88
C GLU A 36 -25.06 -0.88 -18.63
N LEU A 37 -23.88 -1.36 -19.03
CA LEU A 37 -22.84 -0.56 -19.66
C LEU A 37 -23.31 0.12 -20.95
N ASP A 38 -24.02 -0.61 -21.83
CA ASP A 38 -24.50 -0.07 -23.11
C ASP A 38 -25.43 1.14 -22.90
N GLY A 39 -26.45 0.97 -22.04
CA GLY A 39 -27.39 2.05 -21.71
C GLY A 39 -26.70 3.26 -21.08
N PHE A 40 -25.77 3.03 -20.15
CA PHE A 40 -25.01 4.09 -19.49
C PHE A 40 -24.15 4.88 -20.47
N MET A 41 -23.38 4.21 -21.34
CA MET A 41 -22.52 4.85 -22.31
C MET A 41 -23.27 5.63 -23.38
N ARG A 42 -24.42 5.09 -23.87
CA ARG A 42 -25.28 5.77 -24.85
C ARG A 42 -26.00 6.98 -24.28
N ALA A 43 -26.38 6.94 -23.00
CA ALA A 43 -27.00 8.09 -22.32
C ALA A 43 -26.08 9.29 -22.19
N ARG A 44 -24.75 9.09 -22.20
CA ARG A 44 -23.70 10.15 -22.07
C ARG A 44 -23.98 11.14 -20.93
N ALA A 45 -24.59 10.67 -19.82
CA ALA A 45 -25.04 11.52 -18.71
C ALA A 45 -23.91 11.82 -17.70
N PHE A 46 -22.72 12.07 -18.19
CA PHE A 46 -21.51 12.43 -17.44
C PHE A 46 -20.69 13.44 -18.23
N ASP A 47 -19.82 14.18 -17.54
CA ASP A 47 -18.84 15.09 -18.17
C ASP A 47 -17.46 14.45 -18.24
N GLY A 48 -17.06 13.71 -17.19
CA GLY A 48 -15.82 12.97 -17.09
C GLY A 48 -16.02 11.58 -16.48
N LEU A 49 -15.37 10.58 -17.02
CA LEU A 49 -15.53 9.20 -16.60
C LEU A 49 -14.18 8.51 -16.49
N ASN A 50 -13.86 7.97 -15.31
CA ASN A 50 -12.82 6.96 -15.20
C ASN A 50 -13.42 5.56 -15.37
N VAL A 51 -12.65 4.65 -15.92
CA VAL A 51 -13.06 3.28 -16.25
C VAL A 51 -12.09 2.30 -15.64
N THR A 52 -12.59 1.33 -14.85
CA THR A 52 -11.76 0.25 -14.32
C THR A 52 -12.28 -1.12 -14.78
N ILE A 53 -11.69 -2.16 -14.23
CA ILE A 53 -12.04 -3.57 -14.55
C ILE A 53 -13.53 -3.81 -14.37
N PRO A 54 -14.17 -4.52 -15.34
CA PRO A 54 -13.59 -5.13 -16.55
C PRO A 54 -13.75 -4.26 -17.82
N TYR A 55 -14.14 -3.00 -17.73
CA TYR A 55 -14.73 -2.21 -18.82
C TYR A 55 -13.73 -1.42 -19.69
N LYS A 56 -12.42 -1.42 -19.38
CA LYS A 56 -11.42 -0.60 -20.10
C LYS A 56 -11.36 -0.82 -21.62
N GLN A 57 -11.66 -2.02 -22.10
CA GLN A 57 -11.77 -2.33 -23.53
C GLN A 57 -13.23 -2.20 -24.00
N ALA A 58 -14.19 -2.58 -23.17
CA ALA A 58 -15.60 -2.59 -23.52
C ALA A 58 -16.18 -1.19 -23.80
N VAL A 59 -15.58 -0.13 -23.28
CA VAL A 59 -16.03 1.26 -23.54
C VAL A 59 -15.55 1.81 -24.88
N MET A 60 -14.50 1.23 -25.48
CA MET A 60 -13.90 1.76 -26.71
C MET A 60 -14.86 1.92 -27.90
N PRO A 61 -15.81 0.97 -28.16
CA PRO A 61 -16.76 1.11 -29.25
C PRO A 61 -17.74 2.31 -29.14
N TYR A 62 -17.89 2.91 -27.96
CA TYR A 62 -18.76 4.04 -27.71
C TYR A 62 -18.09 5.41 -27.91
N LEU A 63 -16.79 5.43 -28.16
CA LEU A 63 -15.98 6.65 -28.24
C LEU A 63 -15.95 7.16 -29.67
N ASP A 64 -16.10 8.48 -29.80
CA ASP A 64 -16.01 9.16 -31.09
C ASP A 64 -14.54 9.40 -31.49
N GLU A 65 -13.64 9.53 -30.48
CA GLU A 65 -12.22 9.68 -30.68
C GLU A 65 -11.43 8.97 -29.58
N ILE A 66 -10.32 8.33 -29.94
CA ILE A 66 -9.40 7.64 -29.01
C ILE A 66 -8.02 8.27 -29.12
N GLY A 67 -7.48 8.71 -28.00
CA GLY A 67 -6.13 9.26 -27.89
C GLY A 67 -5.05 8.25 -28.32
N GLU A 68 -3.91 8.76 -28.75
CA GLU A 68 -2.82 7.95 -29.30
C GLU A 68 -2.32 6.90 -28.29
N THR A 69 -2.16 7.29 -27.03
CA THR A 69 -1.74 6.38 -25.94
C THR A 69 -2.74 5.24 -25.74
N ALA A 70 -4.03 5.56 -25.64
CA ALA A 70 -5.06 4.53 -25.46
C ALA A 70 -5.20 3.60 -26.68
N ARG A 71 -5.01 4.13 -27.89
CA ARG A 71 -5.04 3.35 -29.13
C ARG A 71 -3.87 2.37 -29.19
N ARG A 72 -2.65 2.83 -28.83
CA ARG A 72 -1.45 2.00 -28.82
C ARG A 72 -1.52 0.90 -27.76
N ILE A 73 -2.08 1.21 -26.56
CA ILE A 73 -2.26 0.25 -25.47
C ILE A 73 -3.42 -0.72 -25.74
N GLY A 74 -4.46 -0.27 -26.48
CA GLY A 74 -5.67 -1.05 -26.74
C GLY A 74 -6.66 -1.05 -25.58
N CYS A 75 -6.62 -0.05 -24.68
CA CYS A 75 -7.62 0.13 -23.62
C CYS A 75 -7.71 1.58 -23.14
N VAL A 76 -8.90 1.97 -22.67
CA VAL A 76 -9.25 3.30 -22.17
C VAL A 76 -9.58 3.22 -20.68
N ASN A 77 -9.01 4.10 -19.86
CA ASN A 77 -9.38 4.25 -18.46
C ASN A 77 -9.98 5.62 -18.12
N THR A 78 -10.02 6.55 -19.09
CA THR A 78 -10.54 7.90 -18.90
C THR A 78 -11.31 8.34 -20.15
N VAL A 79 -12.55 8.81 -19.96
CA VAL A 79 -13.42 9.33 -21.04
C VAL A 79 -13.88 10.74 -20.68
N VAL A 80 -13.87 11.63 -21.65
CA VAL A 80 -14.34 13.01 -21.51
C VAL A 80 -15.42 13.27 -22.51
N ARG A 81 -16.55 13.83 -22.08
CA ARG A 81 -17.57 14.37 -22.95
C ARG A 81 -17.22 15.82 -23.29
N ARG A 82 -16.93 16.08 -24.57
CA ARG A 82 -16.62 17.42 -25.08
C ARG A 82 -17.88 18.30 -25.17
N LYS A 83 -17.70 19.59 -25.38
CA LYS A 83 -18.80 20.55 -25.47
C LYS A 83 -19.77 20.28 -26.65
N ASP A 84 -19.29 19.66 -27.71
CA ASP A 84 -20.09 19.24 -28.87
C ASP A 84 -20.82 17.89 -28.63
N GLY A 85 -20.67 17.29 -27.43
CA GLY A 85 -21.28 16.03 -27.06
C GLY A 85 -20.52 14.79 -27.49
N THR A 86 -19.38 14.94 -28.19
CA THR A 86 -18.51 13.80 -28.56
C THR A 86 -17.77 13.26 -27.35
N LEU A 87 -17.46 11.93 -27.38
CA LEU A 87 -16.70 11.25 -26.34
C LEU A 87 -15.26 11.02 -26.80
N PHE A 88 -14.32 11.59 -26.06
CA PHE A 88 -12.89 11.36 -26.20
C PHE A 88 -12.41 10.40 -25.12
N GLY A 89 -11.69 9.35 -25.50
CA GLY A 89 -11.09 8.39 -24.56
C GLY A 89 -9.57 8.38 -24.57
N ASP A 90 -8.95 8.26 -23.40
CA ASP A 90 -7.50 8.16 -23.26
C ASP A 90 -7.11 7.19 -22.15
N ASN A 91 -5.82 6.91 -22.02
CA ASN A 91 -5.26 6.04 -21.00
C ASN A 91 -4.31 6.81 -20.06
N THR A 92 -4.85 7.27 -18.92
CA THR A 92 -4.06 8.00 -17.92
C THR A 92 -3.23 7.09 -17.02
N ASP A 93 -3.46 5.76 -17.01
CA ASP A 93 -2.61 4.80 -16.29
C ASP A 93 -1.18 4.81 -16.81
N ALA A 94 -0.96 5.09 -18.11
CA ALA A 94 0.39 5.22 -18.67
C ALA A 94 1.17 6.36 -18.01
N CYS A 95 0.54 7.54 -17.86
CA CYS A 95 1.12 8.66 -17.14
C CYS A 95 1.38 8.31 -15.65
N GLY A 96 0.43 7.62 -15.03
CA GLY A 96 0.54 7.14 -13.65
C GLY A 96 1.73 6.20 -13.46
N PHE A 97 1.86 5.19 -14.31
CA PHE A 97 2.95 4.21 -14.25
C PHE A 97 4.32 4.86 -14.54
N ALA A 98 4.42 5.71 -15.54
CA ALA A 98 5.64 6.46 -15.84
C ALA A 98 6.05 7.37 -14.66
N GLY A 99 5.07 8.00 -13.99
CA GLY A 99 5.29 8.81 -12.79
C GLY A 99 5.83 7.98 -11.61
N MET A 100 5.25 6.80 -11.37
CA MET A 100 5.69 5.85 -10.35
C MET A 100 7.13 5.37 -10.60
N ALA A 101 7.45 4.95 -11.81
CA ALA A 101 8.79 4.50 -12.18
C ALA A 101 9.84 5.61 -11.99
N ARG A 102 9.54 6.83 -12.44
CA ARG A 102 10.42 8.00 -12.29
C ARG A 102 10.68 8.33 -10.81
N ARG A 103 9.66 8.26 -9.96
CA ARG A 103 9.80 8.49 -8.52
C ARG A 103 10.67 7.43 -7.86
N ALA A 104 10.56 6.18 -8.28
CA ALA A 104 11.42 5.09 -7.83
C ALA A 104 12.86 5.15 -8.37
N GLY A 105 13.21 6.13 -9.19
CA GLY A 105 14.52 6.22 -9.84
C GLY A 105 14.76 5.12 -10.88
N ILE A 106 13.70 4.49 -11.39
CA ILE A 106 13.77 3.39 -12.37
C ILE A 106 13.74 3.95 -13.78
N GLY A 107 14.79 3.63 -14.56
CA GLY A 107 14.91 3.97 -15.98
C GLY A 107 15.02 2.72 -16.85
N PHE A 108 14.07 2.53 -17.75
CA PHE A 108 13.93 1.29 -18.53
C PHE A 108 14.84 1.18 -19.75
N ARG A 109 15.48 2.25 -20.18
CA ARG A 109 16.25 2.29 -21.46
C ARG A 109 17.32 1.20 -21.56
N GLY A 110 17.17 0.34 -22.56
CA GLY A 110 18.09 -0.78 -22.82
C GLY A 110 17.94 -1.97 -21.86
N GLU A 111 16.96 -1.90 -20.92
CA GLU A 111 16.85 -2.85 -19.84
C GLU A 111 15.70 -3.83 -20.03
N LYS A 112 15.97 -5.10 -19.72
CA LYS A 112 14.95 -6.14 -19.66
C LYS A 112 14.09 -5.97 -18.42
N THR A 113 12.78 -5.88 -18.62
CA THR A 113 11.80 -5.66 -17.56
C THR A 113 10.77 -6.79 -17.58
N LEU A 114 10.66 -7.53 -16.48
CA LEU A 114 9.62 -8.55 -16.33
C LEU A 114 8.30 -7.88 -15.91
N VAL A 115 7.24 -8.18 -16.63
CA VAL A 115 5.89 -7.69 -16.32
C VAL A 115 5.01 -8.89 -15.95
N LEU A 116 4.67 -9.00 -14.68
CA LEU A 116 3.85 -10.10 -14.16
C LEU A 116 2.38 -9.84 -14.44
N GLY A 117 1.72 -10.76 -15.15
CA GLY A 117 0.31 -10.67 -15.52
C GLY A 117 0.10 -10.32 -16.99
N SER A 118 -1.13 -10.53 -17.48
CA SER A 118 -1.53 -10.34 -18.90
C SER A 118 -2.80 -9.50 -19.06
N GLY A 119 -3.20 -8.73 -18.04
CA GLY A 119 -4.38 -7.87 -18.06
C GLY A 119 -4.11 -6.46 -18.61
N GLY A 120 -5.11 -5.58 -18.59
CA GLY A 120 -5.00 -4.22 -19.10
C GLY A 120 -3.86 -3.39 -18.50
N THR A 121 -3.57 -3.55 -17.21
CA THR A 121 -2.44 -2.86 -16.56
C THR A 121 -1.09 -3.39 -17.05
N SER A 122 -0.99 -4.69 -17.39
CA SER A 122 0.20 -5.26 -18.03
C SER A 122 0.45 -4.64 -19.41
N LEU A 123 -0.59 -4.45 -20.22
CA LEU A 123 -0.50 -3.78 -21.50
C LEU A 123 0.05 -2.36 -21.34
N THR A 124 -0.49 -1.62 -20.37
CA THR A 124 -0.01 -0.26 -20.04
C THR A 124 1.44 -0.25 -19.60
N ALA A 125 1.85 -1.15 -18.69
CA ALA A 125 3.24 -1.23 -18.24
C ALA A 125 4.19 -1.59 -19.40
N CYS A 126 3.84 -2.55 -20.24
CA CYS A 126 4.62 -2.93 -21.41
C CYS A 126 4.78 -1.78 -22.41
N ASP A 127 3.71 -1.01 -22.64
CA ASP A 127 3.77 0.14 -23.54
C ASP A 127 4.73 1.21 -23.00
N VAL A 128 4.61 1.60 -21.74
CA VAL A 128 5.49 2.60 -21.12
C VAL A 128 6.96 2.14 -21.11
N VAL A 129 7.21 0.86 -20.82
CA VAL A 129 8.58 0.29 -20.87
C VAL A 129 9.16 0.39 -22.28
N ARG A 130 8.39 0.06 -23.33
CA ARG A 130 8.83 0.18 -24.74
C ARG A 130 9.09 1.63 -25.15
N GLU A 131 8.17 2.54 -24.81
CA GLU A 131 8.33 3.98 -25.09
C GLU A 131 9.58 4.58 -24.42
N ALA A 132 9.95 4.04 -23.25
CA ALA A 132 11.18 4.41 -22.55
C ALA A 132 12.45 3.72 -23.12
N GLY A 133 12.31 2.91 -24.17
CA GLY A 133 13.42 2.17 -24.82
C GLY A 133 13.82 0.90 -24.08
N GLY A 134 12.99 0.34 -23.21
CA GLY A 134 13.20 -0.93 -22.52
C GLY A 134 12.59 -2.12 -23.27
N VAL A 135 12.90 -3.32 -22.80
CA VAL A 135 12.42 -4.59 -23.36
C VAL A 135 11.50 -5.29 -22.36
N PRO A 136 10.18 -5.14 -22.47
CA PRO A 136 9.25 -5.81 -21.57
C PRO A 136 9.09 -7.28 -21.94
N VAL A 137 9.13 -8.16 -20.95
CA VAL A 137 8.85 -9.59 -21.06
C VAL A 137 7.67 -9.92 -20.13
N VAL A 138 6.56 -10.33 -20.72
CA VAL A 138 5.35 -10.69 -19.94
C VAL A 138 5.50 -12.09 -19.37
N ILE A 139 5.36 -12.19 -18.05
CA ILE A 139 5.30 -13.46 -17.32
C ILE A 139 3.84 -13.73 -16.95
N SER A 140 3.31 -14.85 -17.37
CA SER A 140 1.92 -15.21 -17.12
C SER A 140 1.74 -16.70 -16.82
N ARG A 141 0.52 -17.13 -16.52
CA ARG A 141 0.18 -18.55 -16.29
C ARG A 141 0.11 -19.37 -17.58
N ALA A 142 0.06 -18.70 -18.73
CA ALA A 142 0.01 -19.30 -20.05
C ALA A 142 1.03 -18.63 -20.98
N GLY A 143 1.42 -19.31 -22.05
CA GLY A 143 2.40 -18.80 -23.00
C GLY A 143 3.79 -19.39 -22.78
N GLU A 144 4.80 -18.78 -23.39
CA GLU A 144 6.19 -19.25 -23.36
C GLU A 144 6.89 -18.87 -22.04
N ASN A 145 6.70 -17.62 -21.58
CA ASN A 145 7.30 -17.09 -20.36
C ASN A 145 6.33 -17.25 -19.19
N ARG A 146 6.65 -18.20 -18.29
CA ARG A 146 5.80 -18.60 -17.16
C ARG A 146 6.52 -18.43 -15.85
N TYR A 147 5.77 -18.46 -14.76
CA TYR A 147 6.32 -18.42 -13.40
C TYR A 147 7.27 -19.61 -13.10
N GLU A 148 7.01 -20.76 -13.73
CA GLU A 148 7.81 -21.98 -13.54
C GLU A 148 9.19 -21.89 -14.20
N ASN A 149 9.36 -21.08 -15.25
CA ASN A 149 10.63 -20.92 -15.97
C ASN A 149 11.25 -19.51 -15.80
N LEU A 150 10.99 -18.87 -14.69
CA LEU A 150 11.42 -17.50 -14.38
C LEU A 150 12.95 -17.34 -14.44
N GLU A 151 13.72 -18.38 -14.14
CA GLU A 151 15.19 -18.39 -14.18
C GLU A 151 15.78 -18.08 -15.57
N ARG A 152 15.03 -18.31 -16.64
CA ARG A 152 15.43 -17.91 -18.01
C ARG A 152 15.61 -16.40 -18.16
N HIS A 153 15.13 -15.66 -17.17
CA HIS A 153 15.13 -14.20 -17.13
C HIS A 153 15.91 -13.65 -15.93
N ALA A 154 16.87 -14.42 -15.38
CA ALA A 154 17.69 -14.00 -14.25
C ALA A 154 18.53 -12.74 -14.53
N ASP A 155 18.70 -12.38 -15.80
CA ASP A 155 19.35 -11.17 -16.30
C ASP A 155 18.44 -9.93 -16.30
N ALA A 156 17.17 -10.05 -15.92
CA ALA A 156 16.24 -8.93 -15.88
C ALA A 156 16.66 -7.87 -14.86
N ALA A 157 16.65 -6.61 -15.27
CA ALA A 157 17.00 -5.48 -14.42
C ALA A 157 15.80 -5.02 -13.55
N TYR A 158 14.58 -5.14 -14.06
CA TYR A 158 13.40 -4.66 -13.39
C TYR A 158 12.28 -5.70 -13.39
N LEU A 159 11.44 -5.62 -12.35
CA LEU A 159 10.24 -6.42 -12.23
C LEU A 159 9.05 -5.50 -11.91
N VAL A 160 7.93 -5.72 -12.61
CA VAL A 160 6.67 -4.99 -12.41
C VAL A 160 5.57 -6.00 -12.12
N ASN A 161 4.99 -5.96 -10.92
CA ASN A 161 3.78 -6.72 -10.63
C ASN A 161 2.54 -5.95 -11.09
N THR A 162 1.81 -6.51 -12.05
CA THR A 162 0.52 -5.99 -12.52
C THR A 162 -0.63 -6.96 -12.19
N THR A 163 -0.37 -7.97 -11.36
CA THR A 163 -1.36 -8.93 -10.89
C THR A 163 -2.01 -8.47 -9.58
N PRO A 164 -3.17 -9.02 -9.18
CA PRO A 164 -3.75 -8.75 -7.87
C PRO A 164 -3.12 -9.57 -6.73
N VAL A 165 -2.05 -10.33 -6.97
CA VAL A 165 -1.40 -11.17 -5.95
C VAL A 165 -0.73 -10.28 -4.90
N GLY A 166 -1.12 -10.42 -3.64
CA GLY A 166 -0.66 -9.59 -2.53
C GLY A 166 -1.58 -8.42 -2.18
N MET A 167 -2.67 -8.21 -2.93
CA MET A 167 -3.70 -7.21 -2.64
C MET A 167 -4.69 -7.71 -1.57
N TYR A 168 -5.22 -6.81 -0.74
CA TYR A 168 -6.31 -7.16 0.17
C TYR A 168 -7.50 -7.77 -0.58
N PRO A 169 -8.15 -8.80 -0.01
CA PRO A 169 -7.92 -9.40 1.32
C PRO A 169 -6.78 -10.44 1.37
N ASN A 170 -6.25 -10.88 0.23
CA ASN A 170 -5.30 -12.00 0.12
C ASN A 170 -3.85 -11.50 0.10
N THR A 171 -3.38 -10.98 1.24
CA THR A 171 -2.05 -10.34 1.37
C THR A 171 -0.92 -11.31 1.72
N ASP A 172 -1.22 -12.58 1.92
CA ASP A 172 -0.30 -13.63 2.37
C ASP A 172 0.54 -14.24 1.24
N ALA A 173 0.33 -13.81 -0.01
CA ALA A 173 1.06 -14.28 -1.17
C ALA A 173 1.98 -13.21 -1.76
N SER A 174 3.12 -13.63 -2.30
CA SER A 174 3.95 -12.86 -3.22
C SER A 174 3.83 -13.44 -4.62
N ALA A 175 3.84 -12.58 -5.63
CA ALA A 175 3.72 -13.01 -7.02
C ALA A 175 4.90 -13.87 -7.47
N VAL A 176 6.10 -13.59 -6.96
CA VAL A 176 7.34 -14.33 -7.22
C VAL A 176 8.26 -14.26 -6.00
N ASP A 177 9.23 -15.17 -5.94
CA ASP A 177 10.37 -15.07 -5.03
C ASP A 177 11.50 -14.31 -5.74
N LEU A 178 11.85 -13.13 -5.22
CA LEU A 178 12.86 -12.24 -5.82
C LEU A 178 14.28 -12.82 -5.74
N THR A 179 14.55 -13.78 -4.85
CA THR A 179 15.86 -14.46 -4.78
C THR A 179 16.19 -15.24 -6.04
N ARG A 180 15.18 -15.62 -6.84
CA ARG A 180 15.35 -16.26 -8.15
C ARG A 180 15.83 -15.31 -9.27
N LEU A 181 15.88 -14.00 -8.99
CA LEU A 181 16.20 -12.95 -9.97
C LEU A 181 17.35 -12.07 -9.44
N PRO A 182 18.58 -12.59 -9.39
CA PRO A 182 19.71 -11.88 -8.78
C PRO A 182 20.14 -10.60 -9.53
N GLY A 183 19.70 -10.43 -10.79
CA GLY A 183 19.99 -9.24 -11.61
C GLY A 183 19.10 -8.02 -11.32
N LEU A 184 18.11 -8.16 -10.44
CA LEU A 184 17.14 -7.08 -10.21
C LEU A 184 17.78 -5.84 -9.56
N ARG A 185 17.50 -4.68 -10.16
CA ARG A 185 17.88 -3.35 -9.70
C ARG A 185 16.68 -2.48 -9.33
N GLY A 186 15.45 -2.99 -9.52
CA GLY A 186 14.25 -2.31 -9.10
C GLY A 186 12.99 -3.15 -9.26
N VAL A 187 12.02 -2.92 -8.35
CA VAL A 187 10.73 -3.60 -8.31
C VAL A 187 9.61 -2.58 -8.21
N LEU A 188 8.62 -2.67 -9.10
CA LEU A 188 7.39 -1.89 -9.05
C LEU A 188 6.21 -2.81 -8.81
N ASP A 189 5.31 -2.40 -7.93
CA ASP A 189 4.04 -3.09 -7.70
C ASP A 189 2.88 -2.11 -7.89
N VAL A 190 1.98 -2.38 -8.83
CA VAL A 190 0.83 -1.50 -9.08
C VAL A 190 -0.23 -1.56 -7.98
N ILE A 191 -0.09 -2.48 -7.03
CA ILE A 191 -0.97 -2.56 -5.87
C ILE A 191 -0.70 -1.36 -4.95
N TYR A 192 -1.77 -0.70 -4.55
CA TYR A 192 -1.74 0.44 -3.62
C TYR A 192 -2.42 0.14 -2.28
N ASN A 193 -3.06 -0.99 -2.15
CA ASN A 193 -3.71 -1.46 -0.92
C ASN A 193 -3.48 -2.97 -0.74
N PRO A 194 -2.50 -3.37 0.11
CA PRO A 194 -1.74 -2.56 1.04
C PRO A 194 -0.68 -1.66 0.37
N LEU A 195 -0.12 -0.72 1.16
CA LEU A 195 0.97 0.18 0.72
C LEU A 195 2.25 -0.58 0.43
N ARG A 196 2.54 -1.64 1.22
CA ARG A 196 3.73 -2.49 1.09
C ARG A 196 3.31 -3.96 1.00
N THR A 197 3.15 -4.48 -0.20
CA THR A 197 2.90 -5.91 -0.44
C THR A 197 4.07 -6.76 0.05
N ARG A 198 3.89 -8.06 0.20
CA ARG A 198 5.01 -8.99 0.49
C ARG A 198 6.13 -8.91 -0.54
N LEU A 199 5.80 -8.70 -1.80
CA LEU A 199 6.78 -8.47 -2.87
C LEU A 199 7.67 -7.26 -2.57
N LEU A 200 7.07 -6.12 -2.19
CA LEU A 200 7.82 -4.91 -1.82
C LEU A 200 8.60 -5.09 -0.52
N GLN A 201 8.04 -5.79 0.48
CA GLN A 201 8.77 -6.11 1.71
C GLN A 201 10.00 -6.98 1.43
N GLN A 202 9.90 -7.94 0.50
CA GLN A 202 11.02 -8.76 0.07
C GLN A 202 12.08 -7.93 -0.68
N ALA A 203 11.66 -7.04 -1.58
CA ALA A 203 12.56 -6.12 -2.28
C ALA A 203 13.34 -5.25 -1.28
N GLN A 204 12.67 -4.66 -0.29
CA GLN A 204 13.29 -3.87 0.77
C GLN A 204 14.31 -4.68 1.59
N ALA A 205 13.97 -5.93 1.96
CA ALA A 205 14.87 -6.81 2.70
C ALA A 205 16.13 -7.17 1.90
N LEU A 206 16.04 -7.22 0.56
CA LEU A 206 17.15 -7.45 -0.34
C LEU A 206 17.91 -6.16 -0.73
N GLY A 207 17.49 -4.99 -0.23
CA GLY A 207 18.08 -3.70 -0.59
C GLY A 207 17.78 -3.26 -2.04
N ILE A 208 16.75 -3.82 -2.67
CA ILE A 208 16.35 -3.49 -4.04
C ILE A 208 15.40 -2.28 -4.01
N PRO A 209 15.70 -1.19 -4.72
CA PRO A 209 14.80 -0.05 -4.88
C PRO A 209 13.41 -0.50 -5.34
N CYS A 210 12.37 0.00 -4.69
CA CYS A 210 11.01 -0.42 -5.02
C CYS A 210 9.97 0.68 -4.76
N ALA A 211 8.84 0.62 -5.46
CA ALA A 211 7.69 1.49 -5.22
C ALA A 211 6.37 0.74 -5.40
N GLY A 212 5.38 1.14 -4.57
CA GLY A 212 4.00 0.68 -4.65
C GLY A 212 3.10 1.59 -5.49
N GLY A 213 1.91 1.11 -5.80
CA GLY A 213 0.98 1.72 -6.76
C GLY A 213 0.30 3.01 -6.33
N LEU A 214 0.52 3.52 -5.10
CA LEU A 214 -0.15 4.74 -4.63
C LEU A 214 0.19 5.96 -5.48
N SER A 215 1.47 6.13 -5.83
CA SER A 215 1.89 7.21 -6.72
C SER A 215 1.32 7.06 -8.14
N MET A 216 1.28 5.83 -8.67
CA MET A 216 0.60 5.56 -9.95
C MET A 216 -0.86 5.99 -9.90
N LEU A 217 -1.58 5.62 -8.84
CA LEU A 217 -2.99 5.98 -8.64
C LEU A 217 -3.18 7.50 -8.57
N THR A 218 -2.27 8.21 -7.92
CA THR A 218 -2.37 9.68 -7.79
C THR A 218 -2.04 10.39 -9.10
N TYR A 219 -0.99 10.01 -9.80
CA TYR A 219 -0.62 10.64 -11.07
C TYR A 219 -1.66 10.40 -12.17
N GLN A 220 -2.25 9.17 -12.26
CA GLN A 220 -3.31 8.91 -13.23
C GLN A 220 -4.57 9.72 -12.93
N ALA A 221 -4.93 9.89 -11.63
CA ALA A 221 -6.06 10.71 -11.23
C ALA A 221 -5.84 12.21 -11.52
N ALA A 222 -4.62 12.70 -11.31
CA ALA A 222 -4.26 14.07 -11.68
C ALA A 222 -4.39 14.30 -13.20
N ARG A 223 -3.89 13.35 -14.01
CA ARG A 223 -4.02 13.44 -15.46
C ARG A 223 -5.49 13.35 -15.93
N ALA A 224 -6.30 12.50 -15.30
CA ALA A 224 -7.74 12.43 -15.56
C ALA A 224 -8.44 13.76 -15.19
N CYS A 225 -8.09 14.37 -14.05
CA CYS A 225 -8.59 15.68 -13.65
C CYS A 225 -8.26 16.77 -14.69
N GLU A 226 -7.03 16.78 -15.22
CA GLU A 226 -6.64 17.70 -16.31
C GLU A 226 -7.47 17.51 -17.57
N LEU A 227 -7.75 16.27 -17.95
CA LEU A 227 -8.59 15.96 -19.09
C LEU A 227 -10.05 16.40 -18.85
N PHE A 228 -10.58 16.21 -17.64
CA PHE A 228 -11.95 16.62 -17.29
C PHE A 228 -12.12 18.13 -17.31
N THR A 229 -11.16 18.87 -16.74
CA THR A 229 -11.28 20.31 -16.52
C THR A 229 -10.67 21.15 -17.64
N GLY A 230 -9.78 20.58 -18.46
CA GLY A 230 -8.98 21.32 -19.43
C GLY A 230 -7.87 22.18 -18.79
N ALA A 231 -7.65 22.06 -17.46
CA ALA A 231 -6.67 22.85 -16.72
C ALA A 231 -5.60 21.93 -16.11
N SER A 232 -4.35 22.39 -16.07
CA SER A 232 -3.26 21.62 -15.45
C SER A 232 -3.41 21.55 -13.93
N VAL A 233 -3.08 20.38 -13.34
CA VAL A 233 -3.04 20.20 -11.89
C VAL A 233 -1.62 20.51 -11.41
N PRO A 234 -1.43 21.53 -10.53
CA PRO A 234 -0.10 21.86 -10.02
C PRO A 234 0.56 20.68 -9.29
N SER A 235 1.84 20.44 -9.53
CA SER A 235 2.59 19.32 -8.92
C SER A 235 2.55 19.33 -7.38
N GLY A 236 2.47 20.51 -6.76
CA GLY A 236 2.28 20.64 -5.31
C GLY A 236 0.93 20.10 -4.83
N ARG A 237 -0.15 20.27 -5.62
CA ARG A 237 -1.48 19.69 -5.30
C ARG A 237 -1.45 18.17 -5.43
N VAL A 238 -0.78 17.64 -6.45
CA VAL A 238 -0.62 16.18 -6.63
C VAL A 238 0.12 15.55 -5.44
N ARG A 239 1.26 16.14 -5.04
CA ARG A 239 2.01 15.67 -3.86
C ARG A 239 1.19 15.74 -2.58
N ARG A 240 0.46 16.83 -2.37
CA ARG A 240 -0.43 16.98 -1.21
C ARG A 240 -1.52 15.91 -1.20
N ALA A 241 -2.18 15.67 -2.33
CA ALA A 241 -3.22 14.65 -2.44
C ALA A 241 -2.68 13.24 -2.12
N GLU A 242 -1.49 12.91 -2.61
CA GLU A 242 -0.82 11.64 -2.29
C GLU A 242 -0.50 11.53 -0.80
N ARG A 243 0.09 12.57 -0.20
CA ARG A 243 0.41 12.61 1.23
C ARG A 243 -0.84 12.43 2.10
N GLU A 244 -1.93 13.13 1.78
CA GLU A 244 -3.20 13.01 2.50
C GLU A 244 -3.81 11.61 2.39
N LEU A 245 -3.76 11.01 1.18
CA LEU A 245 -4.22 9.64 1.00
C LEU A 245 -3.33 8.64 1.74
N ARG A 246 -2.01 8.79 1.65
CA ARG A 246 -1.05 7.94 2.38
C ARG A 246 -1.30 8.02 3.90
N ARG A 247 -1.51 9.21 4.44
CA ARG A 247 -1.85 9.43 5.85
C ARG A 247 -3.15 8.72 6.26
N ALA A 248 -4.15 8.71 5.39
CA ALA A 248 -5.43 8.05 5.67
C ALA A 248 -5.32 6.51 5.73
N VAL A 249 -4.33 5.92 5.07
CA VAL A 249 -4.15 4.46 4.98
C VAL A 249 -2.97 3.93 5.78
N MET A 250 -1.99 4.77 6.12
CA MET A 250 -0.80 4.36 6.87
C MET A 250 -1.05 4.43 8.38
N ASN A 251 -0.74 3.34 9.08
CA ASN A 251 -0.72 3.28 10.53
C ASN A 251 0.65 3.69 11.08
N VAL A 252 0.71 4.26 12.28
CA VAL A 252 1.94 4.32 13.07
C VAL A 252 1.93 3.15 14.05
N VAL A 253 2.85 2.23 13.92
CA VAL A 253 2.93 1.00 14.71
C VAL A 253 4.07 1.10 15.72
N LEU A 254 3.76 0.96 17.00
CA LEU A 254 4.73 0.99 18.09
C LEU A 254 5.05 -0.44 18.53
N ILE A 255 6.31 -0.85 18.35
CA ILE A 255 6.86 -2.13 18.82
C ILE A 255 7.97 -1.87 19.85
N GLY A 256 8.32 -2.88 20.64
CA GLY A 256 9.40 -2.82 21.66
C GLY A 256 9.09 -3.63 22.89
N MET A 257 10.06 -3.71 23.79
CA MET A 257 10.00 -4.49 25.03
C MET A 257 8.77 -4.13 25.90
N PRO A 258 8.26 -5.06 26.68
CA PRO A 258 7.28 -4.74 27.72
C PRO A 258 7.82 -3.63 28.62
N GLY A 259 7.00 -2.61 28.95
CA GLY A 259 7.41 -1.51 29.84
C GLY A 259 8.25 -0.40 29.19
N CYS A 260 8.54 -0.45 27.90
CA CYS A 260 9.30 0.64 27.24
C CYS A 260 8.48 1.91 26.97
N GLY A 261 7.16 1.94 27.24
CA GLY A 261 6.32 3.13 27.18
C GLY A 261 5.45 3.27 25.92
N LYS A 262 5.21 2.19 25.15
CA LYS A 262 4.42 2.22 23.91
C LYS A 262 3.03 2.86 24.08
N THR A 263 2.25 2.42 25.05
CA THR A 263 0.90 2.96 25.31
C THR A 263 0.92 4.45 25.64
N THR A 264 1.89 4.89 26.46
CA THR A 264 2.03 6.31 26.83
C THR A 264 2.42 7.16 25.62
N VAL A 265 3.43 6.73 24.84
CA VAL A 265 3.87 7.42 23.62
C VAL A 265 2.77 7.36 22.56
N GLY A 266 2.05 6.23 22.44
CA GLY A 266 0.94 6.06 21.51
C GLY A 266 -0.20 7.05 21.74
N ARG A 267 -0.60 7.28 22.99
CA ARG A 267 -1.61 8.28 23.35
C ARG A 267 -1.15 9.71 23.01
N LEU A 268 0.10 10.05 23.30
CA LEU A 268 0.66 11.36 22.93
C LEU A 268 0.71 11.56 21.42
N LEU A 269 1.08 10.53 20.65
CA LEU A 269 1.05 10.58 19.18
C LEU A 269 -0.38 10.74 18.66
N ALA A 270 -1.34 10.06 19.26
CA ALA A 270 -2.76 10.17 18.90
C ALA A 270 -3.26 11.61 19.04
N GLU A 271 -2.94 12.27 20.15
CA GLU A 271 -3.27 13.68 20.39
C GLU A 271 -2.58 14.60 19.37
N ARG A 272 -1.30 14.39 19.07
CA ARG A 272 -0.51 15.24 18.15
C ARG A 272 -0.95 15.09 16.70
N LEU A 273 -1.17 13.84 16.25
CA LEU A 273 -1.53 13.54 14.87
C LEU A 273 -3.05 13.60 14.61
N GLY A 274 -3.89 13.66 15.64
CA GLY A 274 -5.34 13.58 15.48
C GLY A 274 -5.79 12.21 14.95
N LEU A 275 -5.07 11.13 15.29
CA LEU A 275 -5.38 9.75 14.87
C LEU A 275 -5.88 8.94 16.09
N PRO A 276 -6.78 7.98 15.90
CA PRO A 276 -7.19 7.10 16.99
C PRO A 276 -6.04 6.20 17.46
N HIS A 277 -5.92 6.01 18.77
CA HIS A 277 -4.99 5.06 19.39
C HIS A 277 -5.68 3.74 19.68
N VAL A 278 -5.03 2.65 19.33
CA VAL A 278 -5.45 1.27 19.63
C VAL A 278 -4.30 0.57 20.33
N ASP A 279 -4.52 0.07 21.52
CA ASP A 279 -3.62 -0.87 22.20
C ASP A 279 -4.11 -2.29 21.94
N ILE A 280 -3.29 -3.11 21.33
CA ILE A 280 -3.67 -4.48 20.94
C ILE A 280 -3.95 -5.35 22.18
N ASP A 281 -3.22 -5.14 23.27
CA ASP A 281 -3.44 -5.86 24.53
C ASP A 281 -4.83 -5.52 25.11
N ASP A 282 -5.22 -4.23 25.13
CA ASP A 282 -6.56 -3.77 25.57
C ASP A 282 -7.67 -4.37 24.68
N GLU A 283 -7.45 -4.44 23.37
CA GLU A 283 -8.43 -5.01 22.42
C GLU A 283 -8.62 -6.52 22.60
N ILE A 284 -7.56 -7.24 22.94
CA ILE A 284 -7.65 -8.67 23.26
C ILE A 284 -8.51 -8.88 24.52
N GLU A 285 -8.26 -8.10 25.58
CA GLU A 285 -9.07 -8.18 26.81
C GLU A 285 -10.53 -7.81 26.57
N ARG A 286 -10.77 -6.76 25.80
CA ARG A 286 -12.12 -6.30 25.44
C ARG A 286 -12.91 -7.35 24.66
N GLU A 287 -12.29 -7.99 23.68
CA GLU A 287 -12.95 -9.05 22.89
C GLU A 287 -13.19 -10.31 23.72
N ALA A 288 -12.21 -10.70 24.53
CA ALA A 288 -12.30 -11.91 25.33
C ALA A 288 -13.24 -11.74 26.55
N GLY A 289 -13.51 -10.51 26.98
CA GLY A 289 -14.24 -10.23 28.23
C GLY A 289 -13.48 -10.73 29.48
N ARG A 290 -12.17 -10.93 29.37
CA ARG A 290 -11.27 -11.45 30.40
C ARG A 290 -9.93 -10.77 30.31
N SER A 291 -9.24 -10.67 31.46
CA SER A 291 -7.88 -10.14 31.51
C SER A 291 -6.85 -11.09 30.83
N ILE A 292 -5.74 -10.52 30.39
CA ILE A 292 -4.64 -11.31 29.79
C ILE A 292 -4.17 -12.44 30.71
N PRO A 293 -3.97 -12.24 32.04
CA PRO A 293 -3.65 -13.35 32.94
C PRO A 293 -4.69 -14.48 32.93
N GLU A 294 -5.98 -14.15 32.89
CA GLU A 294 -7.06 -15.14 32.82
C GLU A 294 -7.07 -15.89 31.48
N ILE A 295 -6.76 -15.20 30.36
CA ILE A 295 -6.60 -15.82 29.05
C ILE A 295 -5.43 -16.81 29.07
N PHE A 296 -4.27 -16.41 29.63
CA PHE A 296 -3.12 -17.31 29.79
C PHE A 296 -3.44 -18.53 30.67
N ALA A 297 -4.20 -18.35 31.74
CA ALA A 297 -4.60 -19.46 32.61
C ALA A 297 -5.56 -20.42 31.91
N ALA A 298 -6.47 -19.92 31.08
CA ALA A 298 -7.50 -20.73 30.42
C ALA A 298 -7.06 -21.34 29.08
N GLU A 299 -6.27 -20.60 28.28
CA GLU A 299 -5.96 -20.96 26.90
C GLU A 299 -4.43 -21.14 26.64
N GLY A 300 -3.60 -20.82 27.64
CA GLY A 300 -2.15 -20.84 27.51
C GLY A 300 -1.58 -19.74 26.59
N GLU A 301 -0.27 -19.77 26.37
CA GLU A 301 0.39 -18.80 25.45
C GLU A 301 -0.12 -18.95 24.01
N THR A 302 -0.39 -20.18 23.56
CA THR A 302 -0.88 -20.43 22.19
C THR A 302 -2.22 -19.73 21.92
N GLY A 303 -3.18 -19.83 22.85
CA GLY A 303 -4.47 -19.15 22.74
C GLY A 303 -4.33 -17.62 22.72
N PHE A 304 -3.51 -17.08 23.62
CA PHE A 304 -3.21 -15.65 23.63
C PHE A 304 -2.60 -15.19 22.31
N ARG A 305 -1.61 -15.92 21.76
CA ARG A 305 -0.96 -15.56 20.47
C ARG A 305 -1.91 -15.62 19.28
N ALA A 306 -2.85 -16.54 19.28
CA ALA A 306 -3.89 -16.59 18.25
C ALA A 306 -4.78 -15.34 18.29
N ARG A 307 -5.18 -14.88 19.49
CA ARG A 307 -5.96 -13.64 19.68
C ARG A 307 -5.15 -12.40 19.28
N GLU A 308 -3.88 -12.32 19.70
CA GLU A 308 -2.96 -11.24 19.33
C GLU A 308 -2.84 -11.13 17.80
N ALA A 309 -2.63 -12.26 17.10
CA ALA A 309 -2.56 -12.27 15.65
C ALA A 309 -3.86 -11.83 14.96
N ALA A 310 -5.02 -12.23 15.51
CA ALA A 310 -6.33 -11.82 14.99
C ALA A 310 -6.56 -10.32 15.13
N GLN A 311 -6.23 -9.72 16.29
CA GLN A 311 -6.35 -8.26 16.48
C GLN A 311 -5.36 -7.48 15.62
N ILE A 312 -4.11 -7.96 15.49
CA ILE A 312 -3.14 -7.35 14.59
C ILE A 312 -3.66 -7.38 13.15
N ALA A 313 -4.16 -8.52 12.67
CA ALA A 313 -4.70 -8.65 11.30
C ALA A 313 -5.90 -7.72 11.06
N ARG A 314 -6.75 -7.52 12.07
CA ARG A 314 -7.88 -6.60 12.01
C ARG A 314 -7.41 -5.15 11.89
N TYR A 315 -6.63 -4.67 12.85
CA TYR A 315 -6.27 -3.25 12.94
C TYR A 315 -5.17 -2.83 11.95
N ALA A 316 -4.27 -3.72 11.53
CA ALA A 316 -3.30 -3.44 10.47
C ALA A 316 -3.98 -3.18 9.11
N ARG A 317 -5.16 -3.74 8.88
CA ARG A 317 -5.96 -3.53 7.66
C ARG A 317 -6.69 -2.18 7.67
N GLU A 318 -7.13 -1.73 8.84
CA GLU A 318 -7.84 -0.48 9.03
C GLU A 318 -6.84 0.68 9.16
N GLY A 319 -6.49 1.39 8.11
CA GLY A 319 -5.48 2.45 8.11
C GLY A 319 -5.78 3.67 8.99
N GLY A 320 -4.79 4.59 9.11
CA GLY A 320 -4.93 5.88 9.77
C GLY A 320 -5.04 5.80 11.30
N ARG A 321 -4.24 4.92 11.96
CA ARG A 321 -4.27 4.68 13.41
C ARG A 321 -2.89 4.66 14.02
N ILE A 322 -2.83 4.86 15.33
CA ILE A 322 -1.67 4.54 16.16
C ILE A 322 -1.91 3.18 16.80
N LEU A 323 -1.06 2.20 16.51
CA LEU A 323 -1.16 0.83 17.03
C LEU A 323 -0.05 0.57 18.05
N SER A 324 -0.38 0.34 19.32
CA SER A 324 0.57 -0.18 20.31
C SER A 324 0.44 -1.69 20.38
N THR A 325 1.56 -2.43 20.20
CA THR A 325 1.56 -3.89 20.22
C THR A 325 2.05 -4.45 21.55
N GLY A 326 1.68 -5.69 21.85
CA GLY A 326 2.32 -6.48 22.90
C GLY A 326 3.82 -6.68 22.62
N GLY A 327 4.64 -6.76 23.68
CA GLY A 327 6.11 -6.91 23.51
C GLY A 327 6.54 -8.22 22.81
N GLY A 328 5.67 -9.20 22.72
CA GLY A 328 5.91 -10.48 22.06
C GLY A 328 5.36 -10.59 20.64
N ALA A 329 4.63 -9.59 20.17
CA ALA A 329 3.97 -9.61 18.86
C ALA A 329 4.96 -9.88 17.70
N VAL A 330 6.19 -9.36 17.79
CA VAL A 330 7.25 -9.55 16.79
C VAL A 330 7.83 -10.96 16.72
N LYS A 331 7.52 -11.86 17.67
CA LYS A 331 7.97 -13.27 17.61
C LYS A 331 7.36 -13.99 16.42
N SER A 332 6.11 -13.69 16.08
CA SER A 332 5.44 -14.20 14.87
C SER A 332 5.92 -13.48 13.62
N ALA A 333 6.45 -14.23 12.64
CA ALA A 333 6.81 -13.70 11.33
C ALA A 333 5.58 -13.12 10.61
N ALA A 334 4.44 -13.81 10.70
CA ALA A 334 3.18 -13.34 10.11
C ALA A 334 2.73 -11.99 10.71
N ASN A 335 2.87 -11.79 12.03
CA ASN A 335 2.57 -10.50 12.64
C ASN A 335 3.50 -9.40 12.12
N ARG A 336 4.81 -9.65 12.01
CA ARG A 336 5.76 -8.67 11.49
C ARG A 336 5.42 -8.25 10.05
N GLU A 337 5.10 -9.21 9.20
CA GLU A 337 4.67 -8.94 7.82
C GLU A 337 3.37 -8.14 7.80
N MET A 338 2.37 -8.55 8.60
CA MET A 338 1.07 -7.89 8.67
C MET A 338 1.18 -6.43 9.16
N LEU A 339 1.96 -6.18 10.22
CA LEU A 339 2.19 -4.84 10.76
C LEU A 339 2.86 -3.92 9.73
N ARG A 340 3.69 -4.44 8.84
CA ARG A 340 4.40 -3.70 7.81
C ARG A 340 3.57 -3.42 6.56
N LEU A 341 2.45 -4.11 6.32
CA LEU A 341 1.64 -3.91 5.11
C LEU A 341 1.21 -2.44 4.91
N ASN A 342 0.65 -1.84 5.97
CA ASN A 342 0.24 -0.42 5.99
C ASN A 342 0.89 0.36 7.14
N GLY A 343 1.86 -0.22 7.85
CA GLY A 343 2.42 0.37 9.04
C GLY A 343 3.76 1.08 8.79
N PHE A 344 3.90 2.28 9.31
CA PHE A 344 5.18 2.89 9.66
C PHE A 344 5.56 2.39 11.05
N VAL A 345 6.56 1.50 11.12
CA VAL A 345 6.88 0.76 12.34
C VAL A 345 7.99 1.45 13.13
N ALA A 346 7.67 1.97 14.29
CA ALA A 346 8.61 2.60 15.22
C ALA A 346 8.95 1.65 16.37
N HIS A 347 10.21 1.28 16.50
CA HIS A 347 10.74 0.51 17.63
C HIS A 347 11.12 1.44 18.77
N LEU A 348 10.38 1.35 19.89
CA LEU A 348 10.71 2.06 21.12
C LEU A 348 11.70 1.24 21.95
N THR A 349 12.85 1.82 22.25
CA THR A 349 13.84 1.22 23.15
C THR A 349 13.90 1.99 24.48
N ARG A 350 14.20 1.26 25.56
CA ARG A 350 14.47 1.82 26.89
C ARG A 350 15.46 0.91 27.61
N GLY A 351 16.35 1.48 28.40
CA GLY A 351 17.30 0.69 29.18
C GLY A 351 16.59 -0.39 30.02
N THR A 352 17.12 -1.60 30.04
CA THR A 352 16.48 -2.76 30.71
C THR A 352 16.23 -2.53 32.19
N GLU A 353 17.09 -1.73 32.84
CA GLU A 353 16.97 -1.33 34.24
C GLU A 353 15.81 -0.34 34.51
N ARG A 354 15.28 0.30 33.45
CA ARG A 354 14.17 1.26 33.52
C ARG A 354 12.84 0.71 33.02
N LEU A 355 12.80 -0.57 32.63
CA LEU A 355 11.57 -1.21 32.15
C LEU A 355 10.62 -1.46 33.35
N SER A 356 9.36 -1.05 33.22
CA SER A 356 8.33 -1.37 34.20
C SER A 356 7.95 -2.84 34.14
N THR A 357 7.97 -3.53 35.27
CA THR A 357 7.61 -4.96 35.41
C THR A 357 6.21 -5.17 36.01
N ALA A 358 5.53 -4.11 36.43
CA ALA A 358 4.22 -4.18 37.07
C ALA A 358 3.15 -4.84 36.18
N GLY A 359 2.43 -5.82 36.71
CA GLY A 359 1.28 -6.45 36.03
C GLY A 359 1.61 -7.40 34.87
N ARG A 360 2.84 -7.94 34.80
CA ARG A 360 3.29 -8.74 33.64
C ARG A 360 3.80 -10.14 34.01
N PRO A 361 3.05 -11.21 33.70
CA PRO A 361 3.39 -12.58 34.11
C PRO A 361 4.75 -13.10 33.62
N LEU A 362 5.22 -12.62 32.44
CA LEU A 362 6.43 -13.11 31.77
C LEU A 362 7.70 -12.25 32.01
N SER A 363 7.64 -11.18 32.80
CA SER A 363 8.73 -10.19 32.92
C SER A 363 9.23 -10.07 34.37
N THR A 364 9.44 -11.17 35.06
CA THR A 364 9.88 -11.19 36.46
C THR A 364 11.40 -11.33 36.55
N GLY A 365 12.10 -10.24 36.86
CA GLY A 365 13.55 -10.22 37.11
C GLY A 365 14.41 -9.66 35.97
N THR A 366 15.56 -9.08 36.34
CA THR A 366 16.49 -8.41 35.40
C THR A 366 17.09 -9.38 34.38
N GLU A 367 17.40 -10.60 34.81
CA GLU A 367 17.99 -11.62 33.93
C GLU A 367 17.00 -12.10 32.88
N ALA A 368 15.73 -12.33 33.25
CA ALA A 368 14.65 -12.68 32.32
C ALA A 368 14.43 -11.58 31.27
N LEU A 369 14.54 -10.30 31.66
CA LEU A 369 14.45 -9.18 30.74
C LEU A 369 15.65 -9.11 29.78
N ARG A 370 16.87 -9.41 30.24
CA ARG A 370 18.05 -9.47 29.37
C ARG A 370 17.96 -10.59 28.35
N GLN A 371 17.53 -11.78 28.77
CA GLN A 371 17.33 -12.92 27.88
C GLN A 371 16.23 -12.61 26.85
N MET A 372 15.10 -12.04 27.29
CA MET A 372 14.02 -11.61 26.40
C MET A 372 14.48 -10.55 25.39
N TRP A 373 15.33 -9.60 25.80
CA TRP A 373 15.94 -8.62 24.91
C TRP A 373 16.83 -9.29 23.87
N ALA A 374 17.73 -10.19 24.29
CA ALA A 374 18.64 -10.88 23.37
C ALA A 374 17.87 -11.69 22.29
N GLU A 375 16.76 -12.33 22.67
CA GLU A 375 15.88 -13.04 21.71
C GLU A 375 15.18 -12.10 20.74
N ARG A 376 14.67 -10.93 21.23
CA ARG A 376 13.75 -10.10 20.46
C ARG A 376 14.38 -8.91 19.75
N ALA A 377 15.56 -8.46 20.17
CA ALA A 377 16.24 -7.30 19.58
C ALA A 377 16.42 -7.44 18.06
N PRO A 378 16.89 -8.58 17.50
CA PRO A 378 17.00 -8.73 16.06
C PRO A 378 15.64 -8.73 15.35
N LEU A 379 14.57 -9.21 16.01
CA LEU A 379 13.22 -9.22 15.45
C LEU A 379 12.62 -7.82 15.40
N TYR A 380 12.85 -7.00 16.43
CA TYR A 380 12.47 -5.59 16.42
C TYR A 380 13.20 -4.84 15.31
N ALA A 381 14.52 -5.01 15.20
CA ALA A 381 15.34 -4.36 14.18
C ALA A 381 14.88 -4.72 12.75
N ALA A 382 14.57 -6.01 12.51
CA ALA A 382 14.09 -6.47 11.21
C ALA A 382 12.67 -5.98 10.84
N CYS A 383 11.87 -5.60 11.85
CA CYS A 383 10.49 -5.15 11.65
C CYS A 383 10.38 -3.62 11.52
N ALA A 384 11.26 -2.87 12.18
CA ALA A 384 11.16 -1.42 12.34
C ALA A 384 11.62 -0.64 11.11
N ASP A 385 10.91 0.46 10.82
CA ASP A 385 11.36 1.49 9.89
C ASP A 385 12.30 2.48 10.62
N ILE A 386 12.03 2.77 11.90
CA ILE A 386 12.91 3.59 12.77
C ILE A 386 13.04 2.97 14.16
N THR A 387 14.12 3.35 14.85
CA THR A 387 14.30 3.06 16.27
C THR A 387 14.46 4.37 17.05
N VAL A 388 13.62 4.53 18.08
CA VAL A 388 13.59 5.73 18.94
C VAL A 388 13.84 5.34 20.40
N ARG A 389 14.76 6.07 21.07
CA ARG A 389 15.06 5.85 22.48
C ARG A 389 14.11 6.65 23.36
N ASN A 390 13.40 5.95 24.27
CA ASN A 390 12.54 6.56 25.27
C ASN A 390 13.28 6.70 26.62
N GLU A 391 14.37 7.47 26.60
CA GLU A 391 15.25 7.67 27.75
C GLU A 391 15.07 9.05 28.40
N THR A 392 14.54 10.02 27.69
CA THR A 392 14.27 11.41 28.14
C THR A 392 12.81 11.54 28.58
N THR A 393 11.96 12.07 27.73
CA THR A 393 10.53 12.20 28.00
C THR A 393 9.69 11.51 26.93
N PRO A 394 8.51 10.95 27.29
CA PRO A 394 7.60 10.39 26.31
C PRO A 394 7.16 11.39 25.24
N ARG A 395 7.14 12.70 25.56
CA ARG A 395 6.80 13.76 24.60
C ARG A 395 7.86 13.94 23.51
N GLU A 396 9.15 13.91 23.89
CA GLU A 396 10.27 13.97 22.92
C GLU A 396 10.29 12.75 22.03
N CYS A 397 10.01 11.56 22.60
CA CYS A 397 9.90 10.32 21.85
C CYS A 397 8.73 10.40 20.82
N ALA A 398 7.57 10.88 21.25
CA ALA A 398 6.42 11.07 20.34
C ALA A 398 6.76 12.07 19.22
N ARG A 399 7.44 13.18 19.52
CA ARG A 399 7.86 14.16 18.50
C ARG A 399 8.81 13.55 17.47
N ALA A 400 9.82 12.80 17.90
CA ALA A 400 10.77 12.16 16.99
C ALA A 400 10.09 11.15 16.04
N ILE A 401 9.07 10.42 16.54
CA ILE A 401 8.28 9.50 15.72
C ILE A 401 7.39 10.27 14.74
N GLU A 402 6.76 11.36 15.17
CA GLU A 402 5.94 12.22 14.30
C GLU A 402 6.77 12.81 13.16
N GLU A 403 7.96 13.35 13.44
CA GLU A 403 8.88 13.92 12.44
C GLU A 403 9.24 12.86 11.39
N ALA A 404 9.65 11.67 11.82
CA ALA A 404 9.99 10.57 10.90
C ALA A 404 8.77 10.01 10.12
N TYR A 405 7.60 9.99 10.75
CA TYR A 405 6.35 9.61 10.07
C TYR A 405 5.97 10.64 9.00
N ASP A 406 6.12 11.93 9.28
CA ASP A 406 5.85 12.99 8.31
C ASP A 406 6.80 12.95 7.10
N GLU A 407 8.06 12.55 7.30
CA GLU A 407 9.02 12.26 6.22
C GLU A 407 8.53 11.07 5.38
N ALA A 408 8.18 9.96 6.04
CA ALA A 408 7.68 8.75 5.35
C ALA A 408 6.36 8.96 4.57
N LEU A 409 5.57 9.98 4.92
CA LEU A 409 4.40 10.37 4.14
C LEU A 409 4.76 11.06 2.82
N CYS A 410 5.98 11.60 2.69
CA CYS A 410 6.47 12.28 1.50
C CYS A 410 7.18 11.35 0.52
N ASP A 411 7.67 10.19 1.00
CA ASP A 411 8.34 9.15 0.21
C ASP A 411 7.35 8.27 -0.56
#